data_1a297fde5b018364648feeed5cdf19fd
#
_entry.id   1a297fde5b018364648feeed5cdf19fd
#
_cell.length_a   1.000
_cell.length_b   1.000
_cell.length_c   1.000
_cell.angle_alpha   90.00
_cell.angle_beta   90.00
_cell.angle_gamma   90.00
#
_symmetry.space_group_name_H-M   'P 1'
#
loop_
_entity.id
_entity.type
_entity.pdbx_description
1 polymer ?
#
loop_
_entity_poly.entity_id
_entity_poly.type
_entity_poly.pdbx_seq_one_letter_code
_entity_poly.pdbx_strand_id
1 'polypeptide(L)'
;MTDQNVITFSGNNEQLFTKKSLAGMINPKLTLIVPETHNAILIKDGQMLQTLSSGKYLVTKFIDPKTDVNADIQILFMSKTAKLKLLWGTAQMFLMYDAQLDDNYKVGMSGNFDVQIGDPRKCYLYLIGADENLTSEDLQSRLVLTVVSVLENEATEYAQENGIGFNQLTVKKREISARVLSKINQRLMSDYGITVFSFNIANIIIDEADFQRLSNLKRGEKVEKNLVCSACGNVLKPTAKFCDNCGKKVGASTVCSQCGMQNADDSKFCINCGNKL
;
A
#
# COMPACT_ATOMS: atom_id res chain seq x y z
N MET A 1 -27.18 34.23 -16.37
CA MET A 1 -26.02 34.92 -16.95
C MET A 1 -24.88 34.75 -15.97
N THR A 2 -23.93 33.86 -16.25
CA THR A 2 -22.70 33.74 -15.43
C THR A 2 -21.88 35.02 -15.66
N ASP A 3 -21.63 35.76 -14.58
CA ASP A 3 -20.78 36.94 -14.61
C ASP A 3 -19.39 36.53 -15.15
N GLN A 4 -19.01 37.05 -16.32
CA GLN A 4 -17.75 36.69 -17.01
C GLN A 4 -16.50 37.06 -16.18
N ASN A 5 -16.67 37.78 -15.07
CA ASN A 5 -15.60 38.21 -14.18
C ASN A 5 -15.50 37.34 -12.88
N VAL A 6 -16.27 36.30 -12.75
CA VAL A 6 -16.27 35.45 -11.53
C VAL A 6 -15.90 34.01 -11.87
N ILE A 7 -14.90 33.53 -11.19
CA ILE A 7 -14.49 32.11 -11.20
C ILE A 7 -14.80 31.49 -9.85
N THR A 8 -15.49 30.38 -9.88
CA THR A 8 -15.75 29.57 -8.71
C THR A 8 -15.65 28.11 -9.06
N PHE A 9 -15.65 27.25 -8.05
CA PHE A 9 -15.74 25.81 -8.24
C PHE A 9 -17.03 25.48 -9.03
N SER A 10 -16.86 24.66 -10.05
CA SER A 10 -17.96 24.18 -10.91
C SER A 10 -17.71 22.70 -11.25
N GLY A 11 -17.77 21.82 -10.27
CA GLY A 11 -17.51 20.40 -10.43
C GLY A 11 -18.40 19.56 -9.54
N ASN A 12 -18.20 18.25 -9.58
CA ASN A 12 -18.83 17.32 -8.64
C ASN A 12 -18.10 17.39 -7.28
N ASN A 13 -18.86 17.56 -6.20
CA ASN A 13 -18.32 17.59 -4.83
C ASN A 13 -17.71 16.26 -4.37
N GLU A 14 -17.87 15.18 -5.14
CA GLU A 14 -17.26 13.89 -4.88
C GLU A 14 -15.81 13.80 -5.40
N GLN A 15 -15.40 14.73 -6.27
CA GLN A 15 -14.03 14.80 -6.76
C GLN A 15 -13.10 15.40 -5.71
N LEU A 16 -11.93 14.78 -5.52
CA LEU A 16 -10.90 15.31 -4.61
C LEU A 16 -10.36 16.66 -5.10
N PHE A 17 -10.22 16.82 -6.41
CA PHE A 17 -9.71 18.05 -7.02
C PHE A 17 -10.31 18.28 -8.41
N THR A 18 -10.30 19.56 -8.83
CA THR A 18 -10.71 19.98 -10.17
C THR A 18 -9.81 21.11 -10.63
N LYS A 19 -9.21 20.96 -11.81
CA LYS A 19 -8.35 21.97 -12.44
C LYS A 19 -9.16 22.85 -13.39
N LYS A 20 -8.88 24.14 -13.40
CA LYS A 20 -9.51 25.12 -14.31
C LYS A 20 -8.46 26.06 -14.88
N SER A 21 -8.35 26.13 -16.20
CA SER A 21 -7.50 27.11 -16.87
C SER A 21 -8.16 28.49 -16.85
N LEU A 22 -7.35 29.55 -16.72
CA LEU A 22 -7.76 30.94 -16.81
C LEU A 22 -7.35 31.57 -18.15
N ALA A 23 -6.93 30.79 -19.14
CA ALA A 23 -6.55 31.29 -20.44
C ALA A 23 -7.66 32.17 -21.06
N GLY A 24 -7.32 33.39 -21.50
CA GLY A 24 -8.24 34.34 -22.08
C GLY A 24 -9.26 34.98 -21.12
N MET A 25 -9.21 34.64 -19.81
CA MET A 25 -10.15 35.20 -18.82
C MET A 25 -9.53 36.30 -17.94
N ILE A 26 -8.22 36.49 -18.00
CA ILE A 26 -7.50 37.39 -17.09
C ILE A 26 -7.83 38.86 -17.46
N ASN A 27 -8.45 39.52 -16.49
CA ASN A 27 -8.79 40.94 -16.59
C ASN A 27 -8.74 41.59 -15.18
N PRO A 28 -8.69 42.96 -15.10
CA PRO A 28 -8.54 43.64 -13.80
C PRO A 28 -9.66 43.42 -12.79
N LYS A 29 -10.83 42.95 -13.23
CA LYS A 29 -12.00 42.70 -12.38
C LYS A 29 -12.18 41.21 -12.03
N LEU A 30 -11.30 40.35 -12.52
CA LEU A 30 -11.41 38.90 -12.33
C LEU A 30 -11.36 38.55 -10.87
N THR A 31 -12.40 37.91 -10.40
CA THR A 31 -12.60 37.51 -9.00
C THR A 31 -12.66 36.00 -8.91
N LEU A 32 -11.86 35.45 -8.00
CA LEU A 32 -11.92 34.03 -7.60
C LEU A 32 -12.72 33.89 -6.31
N ILE A 33 -13.72 33.03 -6.32
CA ILE A 33 -14.47 32.63 -5.13
C ILE A 33 -14.11 31.18 -4.82
N VAL A 34 -13.49 30.96 -3.66
CA VAL A 34 -13.16 29.63 -3.13
C VAL A 34 -14.25 29.28 -2.09
N PRO A 35 -15.07 28.24 -2.36
CA PRO A 35 -16.10 27.79 -1.43
C PRO A 35 -15.52 27.33 -0.08
N GLU A 36 -16.32 27.34 0.98
CA GLU A 36 -15.89 26.84 2.30
C GLU A 36 -15.46 25.38 2.29
N THR A 37 -16.04 24.59 1.39
CA THR A 37 -15.74 23.17 1.20
C THR A 37 -14.44 22.90 0.44
N HIS A 38 -13.74 23.95 -0.02
CA HIS A 38 -12.53 23.82 -0.85
C HIS A 38 -11.37 24.67 -0.35
N ASN A 39 -10.18 24.28 -0.75
CA ASN A 39 -9.02 25.15 -0.93
C ASN A 39 -8.79 25.35 -2.43
N ALA A 40 -8.00 26.35 -2.79
CA ALA A 40 -7.56 26.54 -4.18
C ALA A 40 -6.05 26.75 -4.23
N ILE A 41 -5.40 26.20 -5.24
CA ILE A 41 -4.00 26.48 -5.56
C ILE A 41 -3.97 27.25 -6.86
N LEU A 42 -3.34 28.42 -6.85
CA LEU A 42 -3.07 29.21 -8.03
C LEU A 42 -1.72 28.79 -8.60
N ILE A 43 -1.73 28.40 -9.87
CA ILE A 43 -0.57 27.90 -10.61
C ILE A 43 -0.31 28.83 -11.78
N LYS A 44 0.95 29.20 -12.01
CA LYS A 44 1.39 30.00 -13.15
C LYS A 44 2.60 29.33 -13.80
N ASP A 45 2.51 29.05 -15.10
CA ASP A 45 3.57 28.41 -15.87
C ASP A 45 4.12 27.13 -15.19
N GLY A 46 3.20 26.31 -14.65
CA GLY A 46 3.51 25.08 -13.91
C GLY A 46 4.01 25.29 -12.48
N GLN A 47 4.21 26.53 -12.04
CA GLN A 47 4.68 26.84 -10.68
C GLN A 47 3.52 27.21 -9.75
N MET A 48 3.53 26.65 -8.56
CA MET A 48 2.57 27.02 -7.52
C MET A 48 2.88 28.43 -6.99
N LEU A 49 1.99 29.39 -7.22
CA LEU A 49 2.11 30.74 -6.67
C LEU A 49 1.60 30.83 -5.25
N GLN A 50 0.38 30.37 -5.01
CA GLN A 50 -0.32 30.59 -3.75
C GLN A 50 -1.35 29.50 -3.47
N THR A 51 -1.46 29.13 -2.19
CA THR A 51 -2.58 28.33 -1.67
C THR A 51 -3.59 29.27 -1.02
N LEU A 52 -4.85 29.19 -1.42
CA LEU A 52 -5.95 30.05 -0.98
C LEU A 52 -6.98 29.22 -0.21
N SER A 53 -7.34 29.68 0.97
CA SER A 53 -8.45 29.14 1.74
C SER A 53 -9.79 29.63 1.17
N SER A 54 -10.91 29.21 1.79
CA SER A 54 -12.24 29.74 1.45
C SER A 54 -12.29 31.26 1.54
N GLY A 55 -12.91 31.89 0.53
CA GLY A 55 -13.03 33.34 0.49
C GLY A 55 -13.16 33.89 -0.92
N LYS A 56 -13.19 35.24 -1.02
CA LYS A 56 -13.27 36.02 -2.27
C LYS A 56 -11.95 36.75 -2.49
N TYR A 57 -11.33 36.52 -3.65
CA TYR A 57 -10.03 37.03 -3.99
C TYR A 57 -10.07 37.76 -5.33
N LEU A 58 -9.49 38.94 -5.40
CA LEU A 58 -9.21 39.61 -6.68
C LEU A 58 -7.95 38.98 -7.27
N VAL A 59 -8.05 38.40 -8.46
CA VAL A 59 -6.95 37.61 -9.08
C VAL A 59 -5.73 38.48 -9.36
N THR A 60 -5.94 39.75 -9.63
CA THR A 60 -4.86 40.73 -9.86
C THR A 60 -3.96 41.01 -8.64
N LYS A 61 -4.31 40.50 -7.47
CA LYS A 61 -3.38 40.51 -6.31
C LYS A 61 -2.22 39.56 -6.48
N PHE A 62 -2.34 38.55 -7.35
CA PHE A 62 -1.38 37.47 -7.55
C PHE A 62 -0.79 37.47 -8.95
N ILE A 63 -1.48 38.09 -9.92
CA ILE A 63 -1.19 38.06 -11.35
C ILE A 63 -1.37 39.45 -11.91
N ASP A 64 -0.39 39.96 -12.69
CA ASP A 64 -0.51 41.22 -13.39
C ASP A 64 -1.13 40.99 -14.76
N PRO A 65 -2.35 41.50 -15.03
CA PRO A 65 -3.02 41.34 -16.32
C PRO A 65 -2.26 41.91 -17.50
N LYS A 66 -1.27 42.79 -17.27
CA LYS A 66 -0.50 43.44 -18.35
C LYS A 66 0.73 42.60 -18.74
N THR A 67 1.39 42.01 -17.77
CA THR A 67 2.63 41.22 -17.98
C THR A 67 2.37 39.74 -18.19
N ASP A 68 1.30 39.21 -17.61
CA ASP A 68 0.98 37.80 -17.61
C ASP A 68 -0.06 37.38 -18.67
N VAL A 69 -0.23 38.22 -19.70
CA VAL A 69 -1.22 37.98 -20.78
C VAL A 69 -1.05 36.61 -21.46
N ASN A 70 0.19 36.16 -21.62
CA ASN A 70 0.51 34.88 -22.27
C ASN A 70 0.89 33.77 -21.28
N ALA A 71 0.81 34.02 -19.98
CA ALA A 71 1.15 33.03 -18.98
C ALA A 71 0.07 31.95 -18.91
N ASP A 72 0.50 30.69 -18.74
CA ASP A 72 -0.43 29.58 -18.42
C ASP A 72 -0.83 29.67 -16.95
N ILE A 73 -2.05 30.14 -16.71
CA ILE A 73 -2.60 30.31 -15.36
C ILE A 73 -3.73 29.36 -15.14
N GLN A 74 -3.60 28.59 -14.08
CA GLN A 74 -4.54 27.54 -13.70
C GLN A 74 -4.92 27.68 -12.23
N ILE A 75 -6.15 27.27 -11.91
CA ILE A 75 -6.63 27.13 -10.54
C ILE A 75 -6.96 25.65 -10.32
N LEU A 76 -6.38 25.08 -9.27
CA LEU A 76 -6.70 23.76 -8.79
C LEU A 76 -7.56 23.89 -7.53
N PHE A 77 -8.86 23.61 -7.65
CA PHE A 77 -9.74 23.47 -6.49
C PHE A 77 -9.54 22.11 -5.87
N MET A 78 -9.35 22.07 -4.56
CA MET A 78 -9.12 20.85 -3.79
C MET A 78 -10.17 20.75 -2.70
N SER A 79 -10.94 19.68 -2.72
CA SER A 79 -12.03 19.47 -1.77
C SER A 79 -11.48 19.15 -0.36
N LYS A 80 -12.06 19.80 0.65
CA LYS A 80 -11.85 19.51 2.07
C LYS A 80 -12.79 18.43 2.59
N THR A 81 -13.84 18.11 1.84
CA THR A 81 -14.94 17.24 2.31
C THR A 81 -15.12 15.98 1.48
N ALA A 82 -14.68 15.99 0.23
CA ALA A 82 -14.76 14.80 -0.62
C ALA A 82 -13.94 13.66 -0.04
N LYS A 83 -14.52 12.47 -0.08
CA LYS A 83 -13.91 11.23 0.38
C LYS A 83 -13.88 10.25 -0.79
N LEU A 84 -12.70 9.74 -1.09
CA LEU A 84 -12.54 8.77 -2.15
C LEU A 84 -12.25 7.41 -1.54
N LYS A 85 -13.08 6.42 -1.88
CA LYS A 85 -12.87 5.03 -1.52
C LYS A 85 -11.96 4.37 -2.55
N LEU A 86 -10.84 3.83 -2.08
CA LEU A 86 -9.86 3.12 -2.88
C LEU A 86 -9.81 1.66 -2.46
N LEU A 87 -9.59 0.78 -3.44
CA LEU A 87 -9.42 -0.65 -3.19
C LEU A 87 -7.92 -0.96 -3.08
N TRP A 88 -7.59 -1.96 -2.27
CA TRP A 88 -6.23 -2.47 -2.16
C TRP A 88 -6.23 -4.01 -2.07
N GLY A 89 -5.13 -4.59 -2.44
CA GLY A 89 -4.86 -6.02 -2.30
C GLY A 89 -3.37 -6.30 -2.42
N THR A 90 -2.90 -7.33 -1.74
CA THR A 90 -1.55 -7.85 -1.90
C THR A 90 -1.45 -8.51 -3.27
N ALA A 91 -0.54 -8.06 -4.13
CA ALA A 91 -0.35 -8.63 -5.46
C ALA A 91 0.15 -10.07 -5.40
N GLN A 92 0.93 -10.37 -4.36
CA GLN A 92 1.41 -11.70 -4.01
C GLN A 92 1.16 -11.95 -2.53
N MET A 93 1.05 -13.22 -2.16
CA MET A 93 1.00 -13.59 -0.75
C MET A 93 2.35 -13.29 -0.09
N PHE A 94 2.33 -12.75 1.11
CA PHE A 94 3.50 -12.48 1.93
C PHE A 94 3.62 -13.48 3.08
N LEU A 95 4.82 -13.60 3.64
CA LEU A 95 5.08 -14.54 4.73
C LEU A 95 4.70 -13.93 6.09
N MET A 96 3.98 -14.69 6.88
CA MET A 96 3.76 -14.45 8.30
C MET A 96 4.28 -15.63 9.12
N TYR A 97 4.62 -15.36 10.37
CA TYR A 97 5.10 -16.37 11.31
C TYR A 97 4.05 -16.69 12.35
N ASP A 98 3.79 -17.98 12.56
CA ASP A 98 2.94 -18.48 13.64
C ASP A 98 3.81 -18.86 14.84
N ALA A 99 3.81 -18.01 15.88
CA ALA A 99 4.61 -18.24 17.09
C ALA A 99 4.12 -19.43 17.93
N GLN A 100 2.87 -19.89 17.74
CA GLN A 100 2.32 -21.03 18.46
C GLN A 100 2.78 -22.36 17.88
N LEU A 101 3.05 -22.38 16.57
CA LEU A 101 3.46 -23.58 15.84
C LEU A 101 4.92 -23.56 15.39
N ASP A 102 5.63 -22.45 15.63
CA ASP A 102 7.01 -22.21 15.21
C ASP A 102 7.21 -22.45 13.70
N ASP A 103 6.31 -21.88 12.89
CA ASP A 103 6.31 -22.12 11.44
C ASP A 103 5.82 -20.90 10.67
N ASN A 104 6.23 -20.80 9.40
CA ASN A 104 5.83 -19.72 8.50
C ASN A 104 4.68 -20.16 7.60
N TYR A 105 3.87 -19.18 7.17
CA TYR A 105 2.79 -19.39 6.22
C TYR A 105 2.59 -18.17 5.33
N LYS A 106 2.05 -18.40 4.14
CA LYS A 106 1.74 -17.36 3.18
C LYS A 106 0.32 -16.87 3.35
N VAL A 107 0.15 -15.55 3.34
CA VAL A 107 -1.15 -14.90 3.46
C VAL A 107 -1.33 -13.81 2.43
N GLY A 108 -2.51 -13.75 1.82
CA GLY A 108 -2.98 -12.65 0.99
C GLY A 108 -4.07 -11.89 1.70
N MET A 109 -4.09 -10.56 1.54
CA MET A 109 -5.10 -9.70 2.13
C MET A 109 -5.63 -8.72 1.10
N SER A 110 -6.92 -8.34 1.23
CA SER A 110 -7.53 -7.31 0.40
C SER A 110 -8.61 -6.55 1.16
N GLY A 111 -8.90 -5.35 0.69
CA GLY A 111 -9.90 -4.50 1.32
C GLY A 111 -10.06 -3.14 0.66
N ASN A 112 -10.41 -2.16 1.45
CA ASN A 112 -10.57 -0.77 1.02
C ASN A 112 -10.09 0.20 2.09
N PHE A 113 -9.80 1.42 1.65
CA PHE A 113 -9.51 2.55 2.52
C PHE A 113 -10.10 3.83 1.93
N ASP A 114 -10.44 4.76 2.80
CA ASP A 114 -11.02 6.03 2.40
C ASP A 114 -10.02 7.16 2.65
N VAL A 115 -9.82 7.99 1.62
CA VAL A 115 -8.86 9.11 1.65
C VAL A 115 -9.53 10.45 1.48
N GLN A 116 -8.88 11.48 1.99
CA GLN A 116 -9.24 12.88 1.87
C GLN A 116 -7.97 13.73 1.77
N ILE A 117 -8.05 14.89 1.13
CA ILE A 117 -6.92 15.83 1.10
C ILE A 117 -6.79 16.49 2.47
N GLY A 118 -5.64 16.29 3.12
CA GLY A 118 -5.30 16.90 4.40
C GLY A 118 -4.41 18.13 4.24
N ASP A 119 -3.35 18.02 3.43
CA ASP A 119 -2.46 19.14 3.08
C ASP A 119 -2.49 19.38 1.57
N PRO A 120 -3.22 20.42 1.10
CA PRO A 120 -3.34 20.73 -0.32
C PRO A 120 -2.00 20.97 -1.02
N ARG A 121 -1.06 21.62 -0.35
CA ARG A 121 0.24 21.94 -0.91
C ARG A 121 1.09 20.70 -1.17
N LYS A 122 1.18 19.82 -0.17
CA LYS A 122 1.89 18.54 -0.32
C LYS A 122 1.22 17.68 -1.38
N CYS A 123 -0.11 17.59 -1.34
CA CYS A 123 -0.88 16.82 -2.32
C CYS A 123 -0.58 17.26 -3.74
N TYR A 124 -0.57 18.57 -4.00
CA TYR A 124 -0.18 19.11 -5.31
C TYR A 124 1.25 18.73 -5.68
N LEU A 125 2.22 19.03 -4.81
CA LEU A 125 3.65 18.88 -5.13
C LEU A 125 4.09 17.42 -5.34
N TYR A 126 3.57 16.50 -4.55
CA TYR A 126 4.09 15.13 -4.49
C TYR A 126 3.16 14.08 -5.10
N LEU A 127 1.89 14.39 -5.28
CA LEU A 127 0.92 13.43 -5.79
C LEU A 127 0.32 13.84 -7.14
N ILE A 128 -0.18 15.08 -7.26
CA ILE A 128 -0.85 15.56 -8.47
C ILE A 128 0.19 16.06 -9.50
N GLY A 129 1.09 16.96 -9.08
CA GLY A 129 2.11 17.54 -9.94
C GLY A 129 1.54 18.27 -11.15
N ALA A 130 2.23 18.16 -12.27
CA ALA A 130 1.81 18.70 -13.56
C ALA A 130 0.85 17.78 -14.33
N ASP A 131 0.44 16.65 -13.74
CA ASP A 131 -0.46 15.69 -14.39
C ASP A 131 -1.85 16.32 -14.55
N GLU A 132 -2.23 16.56 -15.80
CA GLU A 132 -3.50 17.25 -16.10
C GLU A 132 -4.72 16.33 -15.97
N ASN A 133 -4.50 15.02 -16.05
CA ASN A 133 -5.55 14.02 -16.16
C ASN A 133 -5.46 12.92 -15.08
N LEU A 134 -4.92 13.23 -13.89
CA LEU A 134 -4.81 12.25 -12.82
C LEU A 134 -6.19 11.67 -12.46
N THR A 135 -6.38 10.39 -12.74
CA THR A 135 -7.61 9.66 -12.45
C THR A 135 -7.62 9.08 -11.04
N SER A 136 -8.78 8.56 -10.62
CA SER A 136 -8.89 7.82 -9.36
C SER A 136 -8.03 6.55 -9.37
N GLU A 137 -7.90 5.91 -10.53
CA GLU A 137 -7.10 4.72 -10.76
C GLU A 137 -5.60 5.01 -10.63
N ASP A 138 -5.15 6.16 -11.17
CA ASP A 138 -3.75 6.61 -11.02
C ASP A 138 -3.44 6.90 -9.56
N LEU A 139 -4.35 7.60 -8.87
CA LEU A 139 -4.24 7.89 -7.44
C LEU A 139 -4.16 6.60 -6.63
N GLN A 140 -5.06 5.65 -6.91
CA GLN A 140 -5.05 4.34 -6.28
C GLN A 140 -3.71 3.63 -6.50
N SER A 141 -3.22 3.56 -7.73
CA SER A 141 -1.96 2.90 -8.07
C SER A 141 -0.76 3.50 -7.34
N ARG A 142 -0.73 4.82 -7.18
CA ARG A 142 0.34 5.53 -6.44
C ARG A 142 0.31 5.26 -4.93
N LEU A 143 -0.88 5.14 -4.34
CA LEU A 143 -1.04 4.99 -2.89
C LEU A 143 -1.00 3.53 -2.43
N VAL A 144 -1.51 2.59 -3.23
CA VAL A 144 -1.66 1.17 -2.84
C VAL A 144 -0.33 0.52 -2.47
N LEU A 145 0.76 0.81 -3.19
CA LEU A 145 2.07 0.24 -2.87
C LEU A 145 2.52 0.61 -1.44
N THR A 146 2.35 1.88 -1.07
CA THR A 146 2.68 2.34 0.29
C THR A 146 1.76 1.69 1.32
N VAL A 147 0.48 1.60 1.02
CA VAL A 147 -0.52 0.99 1.91
C VAL A 147 -0.23 -0.48 2.15
N VAL A 148 0.06 -1.25 1.09
CA VAL A 148 0.37 -2.69 1.19
C VAL A 148 1.65 -2.92 1.96
N SER A 149 2.71 -2.15 1.70
CA SER A 149 3.99 -2.27 2.44
C SER A 149 3.81 -2.02 3.94
N VAL A 150 3.03 -1.00 4.32
CA VAL A 150 2.74 -0.73 5.74
C VAL A 150 1.88 -1.86 6.34
N LEU A 151 0.88 -2.35 5.59
CA LEU A 151 0.04 -3.46 6.05
C LEU A 151 0.87 -4.70 6.36
N GLU A 152 1.73 -5.13 5.43
CA GLU A 152 2.54 -6.34 5.59
C GLU A 152 3.41 -6.28 6.86
N ASN A 153 4.05 -5.15 7.09
CA ASN A 153 4.88 -4.94 8.28
C ASN A 153 4.04 -4.95 9.56
N GLU A 154 3.01 -4.11 9.63
CA GLU A 154 2.20 -3.94 10.85
C GLU A 154 1.36 -5.19 11.18
N ALA A 155 0.88 -5.92 10.17
CA ALA A 155 0.16 -7.17 10.39
C ALA A 155 1.08 -8.26 10.95
N THR A 156 2.30 -8.36 10.40
CA THR A 156 3.30 -9.32 10.87
C THR A 156 3.75 -9.00 12.29
N GLU A 157 4.13 -7.74 12.56
CA GLU A 157 4.53 -7.30 13.89
C GLU A 157 3.42 -7.52 14.92
N TYR A 158 2.17 -7.12 14.58
CA TYR A 158 1.03 -7.30 15.47
C TYR A 158 0.78 -8.77 15.82
N ALA A 159 0.87 -9.65 14.83
CA ALA A 159 0.69 -11.08 15.04
C ALA A 159 1.78 -11.66 15.97
N GLN A 160 3.03 -11.27 15.78
CA GLN A 160 4.16 -11.69 16.59
C GLN A 160 4.05 -11.18 18.04
N GLU A 161 3.83 -9.87 18.23
CA GLU A 161 3.72 -9.25 19.55
C GLU A 161 2.58 -9.84 20.40
N ASN A 162 1.50 -10.28 19.77
CA ASN A 162 0.31 -10.79 20.47
C ASN A 162 0.19 -12.32 20.41
N GLY A 163 1.19 -13.03 19.88
CA GLY A 163 1.19 -14.49 19.77
C GLY A 163 0.01 -15.03 18.96
N ILE A 164 -0.39 -14.33 17.90
CA ILE A 164 -1.57 -14.66 17.08
C ILE A 164 -1.18 -15.75 16.09
N GLY A 165 -1.82 -16.93 16.21
CA GLY A 165 -1.68 -18.00 15.24
C GLY A 165 -2.51 -17.77 13.97
N PHE A 166 -2.19 -18.53 12.91
CA PHE A 166 -2.80 -18.41 11.57
C PHE A 166 -4.34 -18.46 11.60
N ASN A 167 -4.94 -19.27 12.46
CA ASN A 167 -6.38 -19.43 12.57
C ASN A 167 -7.09 -18.28 13.32
N GLN A 168 -6.34 -17.36 13.92
CA GLN A 168 -6.88 -16.22 14.67
C GLN A 168 -6.86 -14.92 13.86
N LEU A 169 -6.13 -14.86 12.73
CA LEU A 169 -6.00 -13.66 11.91
C LEU A 169 -7.34 -13.07 11.50
N THR A 170 -8.27 -13.91 11.04
CA THR A 170 -9.60 -13.45 10.60
C THR A 170 -10.40 -12.81 11.74
N VAL A 171 -10.26 -13.33 12.95
CA VAL A 171 -10.92 -12.77 14.14
C VAL A 171 -10.27 -11.44 14.54
N LYS A 172 -8.95 -11.31 14.35
CA LYS A 172 -8.15 -10.16 14.74
C LYS A 172 -8.04 -9.07 13.68
N LYS A 173 -8.67 -9.25 12.51
CA LYS A 173 -8.55 -8.26 11.42
C LYS A 173 -8.98 -6.84 11.79
N ARG A 174 -9.85 -6.67 12.80
CA ARG A 174 -10.29 -5.35 13.26
C ARG A 174 -9.17 -4.62 14.00
N GLU A 175 -8.47 -5.31 14.90
CA GLU A 175 -7.34 -4.76 15.64
C GLU A 175 -6.16 -4.47 14.70
N ILE A 176 -5.88 -5.39 13.78
CA ILE A 176 -4.86 -5.20 12.73
C ILE A 176 -5.21 -3.98 11.88
N SER A 177 -6.47 -3.84 11.42
CA SER A 177 -6.92 -2.69 10.65
C SER A 177 -6.72 -1.36 11.39
N ALA A 178 -7.01 -1.32 12.69
CA ALA A 178 -6.84 -0.10 13.50
C ALA A 178 -5.36 0.30 13.63
N ARG A 179 -4.46 -0.67 13.84
CA ARG A 179 -3.02 -0.43 13.91
C ARG A 179 -2.48 0.06 12.57
N VAL A 180 -2.85 -0.62 11.48
CA VAL A 180 -2.46 -0.25 10.11
C VAL A 180 -2.97 1.13 9.76
N LEU A 181 -4.23 1.47 10.07
CA LEU A 181 -4.81 2.79 9.82
C LEU A 181 -3.95 3.92 10.42
N SER A 182 -3.52 3.77 11.67
CA SER A 182 -2.68 4.77 12.33
C SER A 182 -1.38 5.01 11.56
N LYS A 183 -0.72 3.95 11.13
CA LYS A 183 0.57 4.02 10.44
C LYS A 183 0.46 4.53 9.00
N ILE A 184 -0.51 4.04 8.23
CA ILE A 184 -0.72 4.55 6.86
C ILE A 184 -1.17 6.00 6.85
N ASN A 185 -2.01 6.44 7.81
CA ASN A 185 -2.41 7.84 7.92
C ASN A 185 -1.19 8.73 8.17
N GLN A 186 -0.31 8.36 9.11
CA GLN A 186 0.93 9.07 9.36
C GLN A 186 1.82 9.13 8.11
N ARG A 187 1.99 8.00 7.41
CA ARG A 187 2.85 7.89 6.24
C ARG A 187 2.30 8.71 5.06
N LEU A 188 1.04 8.53 4.70
CA LEU A 188 0.44 9.22 3.57
C LEU A 188 0.27 10.73 3.81
N MET A 189 0.03 11.16 5.05
CA MET A 189 0.02 12.57 5.41
C MET A 189 1.43 13.18 5.30
N SER A 190 2.46 12.46 5.74
CA SER A 190 3.84 12.92 5.62
C SER A 190 4.29 13.04 4.17
N ASP A 191 4.04 12.01 3.37
CA ASP A 191 4.60 11.90 2.03
C ASP A 191 3.77 12.67 0.98
N TYR A 192 2.45 12.66 1.10
CA TYR A 192 1.53 13.15 0.05
C TYR A 192 0.50 14.18 0.53
N GLY A 193 0.43 14.46 1.83
CA GLY A 193 -0.62 15.34 2.36
C GLY A 193 -2.02 14.72 2.30
N ILE A 194 -2.12 13.40 2.30
CA ILE A 194 -3.37 12.64 2.27
C ILE A 194 -3.71 12.15 3.67
N THR A 195 -4.93 12.38 4.12
CA THR A 195 -5.51 11.80 5.33
C THR A 195 -6.24 10.52 4.99
N VAL A 196 -5.96 9.45 5.73
CA VAL A 196 -6.72 8.20 5.70
C VAL A 196 -7.57 8.14 6.96
N PHE A 197 -8.88 8.06 6.83
CA PHE A 197 -9.78 8.06 7.98
C PHE A 197 -10.53 6.74 8.16
N SER A 198 -10.47 5.85 7.19
CA SER A 198 -10.88 4.45 7.34
C SER A 198 -9.94 3.52 6.60
N PHE A 199 -9.69 2.36 7.19
CA PHE A 199 -8.97 1.25 6.58
C PHE A 199 -9.64 -0.05 6.99
N ASN A 200 -9.98 -0.88 6.02
CA ASN A 200 -10.68 -2.13 6.28
C ASN A 200 -10.01 -3.30 5.55
N ILE A 201 -9.73 -4.37 6.29
CA ILE A 201 -9.35 -5.67 5.75
C ILE A 201 -10.64 -6.46 5.52
N ALA A 202 -11.05 -6.60 4.26
CA ALA A 202 -12.25 -7.35 3.89
C ALA A 202 -11.98 -8.86 3.88
N ASN A 203 -10.91 -9.28 3.20
CA ASN A 203 -10.55 -10.68 3.05
C ASN A 203 -9.13 -10.95 3.56
N ILE A 204 -8.96 -12.13 4.15
CA ILE A 204 -7.68 -12.75 4.48
C ILE A 204 -7.72 -14.16 3.92
N ILE A 205 -6.75 -14.50 3.08
CA ILE A 205 -6.61 -15.80 2.43
C ILE A 205 -5.26 -16.36 2.83
N ILE A 206 -5.25 -17.57 3.37
CA ILE A 206 -4.02 -18.32 3.66
C ILE A 206 -3.79 -19.31 2.52
N ASP A 207 -2.53 -19.51 2.13
CA ASP A 207 -2.17 -20.52 1.14
C ASP A 207 -2.72 -21.88 1.56
N GLU A 208 -3.39 -22.59 0.66
CA GLU A 208 -4.10 -23.84 1.00
C GLU A 208 -3.15 -24.91 1.54
N ALA A 209 -1.96 -25.04 0.95
CA ALA A 209 -0.98 -26.03 1.40
C ALA A 209 -0.46 -25.69 2.80
N ASP A 210 -0.22 -24.40 3.07
CA ASP A 210 0.19 -23.91 4.39
C ASP A 210 -0.92 -24.10 5.41
N PHE A 211 -2.18 -23.79 5.04
CA PHE A 211 -3.33 -23.98 5.92
C PHE A 211 -3.49 -25.44 6.34
N GLN A 212 -3.42 -26.38 5.41
CA GLN A 212 -3.51 -27.81 5.70
C GLN A 212 -2.34 -28.27 6.59
N ARG A 213 -1.12 -27.87 6.26
CA ARG A 213 0.08 -28.19 7.02
C ARG A 213 0.00 -27.71 8.48
N LEU A 214 -0.35 -26.44 8.69
CA LEU A 214 -0.48 -25.85 10.03
C LEU A 214 -1.65 -26.45 10.82
N SER A 215 -2.75 -26.77 10.14
CA SER A 215 -3.90 -27.44 10.77
C SER A 215 -3.54 -28.83 11.29
N ASN A 216 -2.73 -29.59 10.54
CA ASN A 216 -2.26 -30.91 10.96
C ASN A 216 -1.26 -30.79 12.13
N LEU A 217 -0.32 -29.85 12.08
CA LEU A 217 0.57 -29.55 13.21
C LEU A 217 -0.21 -29.22 14.48
N LYS A 218 -1.26 -28.41 14.38
CA LYS A 218 -2.10 -28.03 15.52
C LYS A 218 -2.87 -29.21 16.12
N ARG A 219 -3.22 -30.22 15.31
CA ARG A 219 -3.87 -31.45 15.78
C ARG A 219 -2.89 -32.43 16.43
N GLY A 220 -1.58 -32.12 16.43
CA GLY A 220 -0.55 -33.04 16.89
C GLY A 220 -0.29 -34.20 15.91
N GLU A 221 -0.83 -34.10 14.70
CA GLU A 221 -0.52 -35.01 13.62
C GLU A 221 0.91 -34.73 13.17
N LYS A 222 1.78 -35.77 13.14
CA LYS A 222 3.11 -35.63 12.55
C LYS A 222 2.94 -35.27 11.09
N VAL A 223 3.19 -34.00 10.73
CA VAL A 223 3.31 -33.61 9.33
C VAL A 223 4.54 -34.31 8.80
N GLU A 224 4.32 -35.32 7.99
CA GLU A 224 5.42 -35.96 7.26
C GLU A 224 6.02 -34.87 6.37
N LYS A 225 7.20 -34.38 6.75
CA LYS A 225 7.96 -33.45 5.90
C LYS A 225 8.11 -34.16 4.57
N ASN A 226 7.50 -33.62 3.52
CA ASN A 226 7.72 -34.12 2.18
C ASN A 226 9.22 -34.07 1.90
N LEU A 227 9.87 -35.23 1.96
CA LEU A 227 11.28 -35.38 1.65
C LEU A 227 11.43 -35.04 0.17
N VAL A 228 12.26 -34.08 -0.14
CA VAL A 228 12.56 -33.67 -1.51
C VAL A 228 13.92 -34.26 -1.88
N CYS A 229 14.00 -34.88 -3.04
CA CYS A 229 15.25 -35.42 -3.54
C CYS A 229 16.28 -34.30 -3.76
N SER A 230 17.40 -34.35 -3.06
CA SER A 230 18.49 -33.37 -3.16
C SER A 230 19.18 -33.32 -4.54
N ALA A 231 18.91 -34.30 -5.41
CA ALA A 231 19.49 -34.37 -6.74
C ALA A 231 18.59 -33.84 -7.86
N CYS A 232 17.27 -34.05 -7.76
CA CYS A 232 16.35 -33.72 -8.86
C CYS A 232 15.10 -32.94 -8.42
N GLY A 233 14.98 -32.62 -7.13
CA GLY A 233 13.83 -31.87 -6.62
C GLY A 233 12.50 -32.63 -6.55
N ASN A 234 12.47 -33.95 -6.90
CA ASN A 234 11.27 -34.74 -6.87
C ASN A 234 10.78 -34.96 -5.41
N VAL A 235 9.48 -34.87 -5.18
CA VAL A 235 8.86 -35.15 -3.87
C VAL A 235 8.94 -36.67 -3.62
N LEU A 236 9.48 -37.05 -2.47
CA LEU A 236 9.73 -38.43 -2.11
C LEU A 236 8.70 -38.91 -1.10
N LYS A 237 8.32 -40.17 -1.18
CA LYS A 237 7.54 -40.80 -0.12
C LYS A 237 8.34 -40.85 1.18
N PRO A 238 7.73 -40.69 2.35
CA PRO A 238 8.43 -40.68 3.66
C PRO A 238 9.29 -41.92 3.92
N THR A 239 8.92 -43.04 3.29
CA THR A 239 9.59 -44.35 3.44
C THR A 239 10.50 -44.70 2.26
N ALA A 240 10.68 -43.75 1.31
CA ALA A 240 11.48 -44.00 0.10
C ALA A 240 12.96 -44.16 0.44
N LYS A 241 13.54 -45.28 0.09
CA LYS A 241 15.00 -45.55 0.18
C LYS A 241 15.76 -45.04 -1.01
N PHE A 242 15.08 -44.84 -2.12
CA PHE A 242 15.62 -44.31 -3.38
C PHE A 242 14.59 -43.34 -4.01
N CYS A 243 15.08 -42.36 -4.74
CA CYS A 243 14.22 -41.47 -5.50
C CYS A 243 13.65 -42.23 -6.71
N ASP A 244 12.34 -42.27 -6.84
CA ASP A 244 11.63 -42.93 -7.95
C ASP A 244 11.79 -42.22 -9.31
N ASN A 245 12.25 -40.94 -9.30
CA ASN A 245 12.50 -40.19 -10.51
C ASN A 245 13.95 -40.30 -11.02
N CYS A 246 14.97 -40.23 -10.15
CA CYS A 246 16.37 -40.21 -10.54
C CYS A 246 17.22 -41.34 -9.99
N GLY A 247 16.63 -42.28 -9.20
CA GLY A 247 17.31 -43.43 -8.63
C GLY A 247 18.31 -43.12 -7.51
N LYS A 248 18.51 -41.84 -7.13
CA LYS A 248 19.42 -41.47 -6.05
C LYS A 248 18.93 -42.05 -4.73
N LYS A 249 19.84 -42.65 -3.96
CA LYS A 249 19.54 -43.17 -2.61
C LYS A 249 19.11 -42.03 -1.72
N VAL A 250 17.95 -42.17 -1.10
CA VAL A 250 17.42 -41.29 -0.08
C VAL A 250 18.01 -41.76 1.24
N GLY A 251 19.13 -41.22 1.65
CA GLY A 251 19.84 -41.58 2.86
C GLY A 251 19.69 -40.52 3.94
N ALA A 252 19.93 -40.90 5.18
CA ALA A 252 19.88 -40.02 6.31
C ALA A 252 20.73 -38.76 6.06
N SER A 253 20.10 -37.61 6.01
CA SER A 253 20.81 -36.34 5.93
C SER A 253 21.42 -36.05 7.30
N THR A 254 22.72 -35.78 7.35
CA THR A 254 23.37 -35.32 8.57
C THR A 254 22.95 -33.89 8.88
N VAL A 255 22.27 -33.69 9.99
CA VAL A 255 21.88 -32.34 10.43
C VAL A 255 23.06 -31.69 11.13
N CYS A 256 23.47 -30.52 10.68
CA CYS A 256 24.53 -29.77 11.33
C CYS A 256 24.10 -29.37 12.76
N SER A 257 24.87 -29.77 13.76
CA SER A 257 24.60 -29.46 15.16
C SER A 257 24.73 -27.97 15.51
N GLN A 258 25.37 -27.19 14.64
CA GLN A 258 25.61 -25.76 14.89
C GLN A 258 24.58 -24.82 14.25
N CYS A 259 24.01 -25.18 13.06
CA CYS A 259 23.08 -24.31 12.35
C CYS A 259 21.80 -24.99 11.89
N GLY A 260 21.60 -26.27 12.22
CA GLY A 260 20.39 -27.03 11.84
C GLY A 260 20.27 -27.38 10.36
N MET A 261 21.25 -27.00 9.50
CA MET A 261 21.18 -27.27 8.06
C MET A 261 21.33 -28.75 7.79
N GLN A 262 20.46 -29.30 6.93
CA GLN A 262 20.58 -30.66 6.41
C GLN A 262 21.66 -30.73 5.33
N ASN A 263 22.58 -31.65 5.47
CA ASN A 263 23.69 -31.89 4.56
C ASN A 263 23.61 -33.33 3.98
N ALA A 264 24.26 -33.58 2.87
CA ALA A 264 24.34 -34.94 2.32
C ALA A 264 25.14 -35.85 3.28
N ASP A 265 24.80 -37.14 3.31
CA ASP A 265 25.42 -38.15 4.22
C ASP A 265 26.95 -38.23 4.12
N ASP A 266 27.50 -37.88 2.97
CA ASP A 266 28.94 -37.92 2.67
C ASP A 266 29.62 -36.57 2.91
N SER A 267 28.88 -35.56 3.35
CA SER A 267 29.43 -34.23 3.59
C SER A 267 30.29 -34.21 4.84
N LYS A 268 31.54 -33.86 4.70
CA LYS A 268 32.48 -33.68 5.82
C LYS A 268 32.32 -32.33 6.54
N PHE A 269 31.70 -31.36 5.87
CA PHE A 269 31.50 -30.02 6.37
C PHE A 269 30.09 -29.53 6.00
N CYS A 270 29.49 -28.72 6.86
CA CYS A 270 28.21 -28.10 6.60
C CYS A 270 28.30 -27.06 5.48
N ILE A 271 27.44 -27.20 4.46
CA ILE A 271 27.42 -26.31 3.29
C ILE A 271 27.00 -24.88 3.63
N ASN A 272 26.31 -24.68 4.77
CA ASN A 272 25.84 -23.38 5.20
C ASN A 272 26.81 -22.64 6.12
N CYS A 273 27.37 -23.31 7.13
CA CYS A 273 28.22 -22.66 8.16
C CYS A 273 29.65 -23.15 8.20
N GLY A 274 30.04 -24.12 7.35
CA GLY A 274 31.41 -24.68 7.34
C GLY A 274 31.76 -25.59 8.52
N ASN A 275 30.85 -25.81 9.48
CA ASN A 275 31.10 -26.70 10.61
C ASN A 275 31.34 -28.14 10.17
N LYS A 276 32.26 -28.84 10.81
CA LYS A 276 32.53 -30.27 10.57
C LYS A 276 31.31 -31.09 11.02
N LEU A 277 30.83 -31.97 10.15
CA LEU A 277 29.67 -32.85 10.36
C LEU A 277 30.10 -34.22 10.95
#